data_0f6118eea1933c7ece75ca1ed2d7983e
#
_entry.id   0f6118eea1933c7ece75ca1ed2d7983e
#
_cell.length_a   1.000
_cell.length_b   1.000
_cell.length_c   1.000
_cell.angle_alpha   90.00
_cell.angle_beta   90.00
_cell.angle_gamma   90.00
#
_symmetry.space_group_name_H-M   'P 1'
#
loop_
_entity.id
_entity.type
_entity.pdbx_description
1 polymer ?
#
loop_
_entity_poly.entity_id
_entity_poly.type
_entity_poly.pdbx_seq_one_letter_code
_entity_poly.pdbx_strand_id
1 'polypeptide(L)'
;MNETEERRYSKWKQHGITVAGGNQQGDNLKQLFYPWSICVDNKQTVYVADQFNHRIVAWKTDATQGQILIGQYGQGSMDEQLNYPRKMIIDEKNDSFVICDNGNCRIVSWSRKRQHNGIIGEIIMTNIDGWGLAMDKEGYFYVSDLRKHEIRRWKIGEKKETVVAGGNGLGDRLDQFRGPYHIFVDEEQSIYVSDNGNHRVMKWTKGAKEGIVVAGGHGQGNDLTQLSYPQGIVVDELGTIYIADCHNHRIVRWLKEATEGSVVVGGDIRGELSNHLNFPHDLCFDQENNLYAVDSANHRVQKFSHF
;
A
#
# COMPACT_ATOMS: atom_id res chain seq x y z
N MET A 1 29.01 -14.69 5.14
CA MET A 1 27.63 -14.68 4.60
C MET A 1 27.66 -13.85 3.34
N ASN A 2 27.06 -14.31 2.27
CA ASN A 2 26.94 -13.47 1.08
C ASN A 2 25.76 -12.50 1.27
N GLU A 3 25.71 -11.44 0.48
CA GLU A 3 24.69 -10.37 0.57
C GLU A 3 23.24 -10.91 0.55
N THR A 4 23.04 -12.06 -0.09
CA THR A 4 21.77 -12.79 -0.17
C THR A 4 21.38 -13.47 1.14
N GLU A 5 22.35 -13.96 1.91
CA GLU A 5 22.10 -14.55 3.22
C GLU A 5 21.83 -13.47 4.28
N GLU A 6 22.53 -12.33 4.22
CA GLU A 6 22.29 -11.22 5.14
C GLU A 6 20.86 -10.67 4.99
N ARG A 7 20.37 -10.50 3.75
CA ARG A 7 18.98 -10.06 3.51
C ARG A 7 17.93 -11.08 3.98
N ARG A 8 18.22 -12.37 3.91
CA ARG A 8 17.35 -13.45 4.44
C ARG A 8 17.13 -13.35 5.94
N TYR A 9 18.11 -12.81 6.67
CA TYR A 9 18.09 -12.63 8.13
C TYR A 9 17.95 -11.15 8.52
N SER A 10 17.59 -10.28 7.58
CA SER A 10 17.36 -8.86 7.86
C SER A 10 16.50 -8.66 9.10
N LYS A 11 16.96 -7.82 9.99
CA LYS A 11 16.27 -7.51 11.24
C LYS A 11 15.99 -6.01 11.30
N TRP A 12 14.85 -5.69 11.84
CA TRP A 12 14.48 -4.30 12.14
C TRP A 12 14.42 -4.10 13.64
N LYS A 13 14.77 -2.89 14.07
CA LYS A 13 14.55 -2.48 15.47
C LYS A 13 13.06 -2.66 15.78
N GLN A 14 12.76 -3.27 16.93
CA GLN A 14 11.37 -3.54 17.31
C GLN A 14 10.62 -2.29 17.77
N HIS A 15 11.35 -1.25 18.18
CA HIS A 15 10.79 0.05 18.57
C HIS A 15 10.89 1.02 17.40
N GLY A 16 9.73 1.37 16.85
CA GLY A 16 9.60 2.34 15.78
C GLY A 16 9.68 3.79 16.26
N ILE A 17 10.00 4.68 15.34
CA ILE A 17 9.94 6.13 15.52
C ILE A 17 8.74 6.64 14.74
N THR A 18 7.87 7.43 15.38
CA THR A 18 6.79 8.11 14.67
C THR A 18 7.37 9.21 13.78
N VAL A 19 7.15 9.10 12.46
CA VAL A 19 7.67 10.04 11.45
C VAL A 19 6.59 10.90 10.81
N ALA A 20 5.31 10.57 11.01
CA ALA A 20 4.16 11.38 10.58
C ALA A 20 2.98 11.13 11.51
N GLY A 21 2.21 12.16 11.84
CA GLY A 21 1.07 12.05 12.74
C GLY A 21 1.47 11.76 14.19
N GLY A 22 0.69 10.91 14.88
CA GLY A 22 0.97 10.45 16.25
C GLY A 22 0.61 11.45 17.36
N ASN A 23 -0.06 12.52 17.01
CA ASN A 23 -0.56 13.55 17.95
C ASN A 23 -2.07 13.45 18.10
N GLN A 24 -2.59 12.23 18.30
CA GLN A 24 -4.00 11.90 18.28
C GLN A 24 -4.65 12.09 16.89
N GLN A 25 -5.91 11.66 16.79
CA GLN A 25 -6.73 11.87 15.61
C GLN A 25 -7.01 13.36 15.40
N GLY A 26 -6.89 13.85 14.16
CA GLY A 26 -7.27 15.22 13.83
C GLY A 26 -6.84 15.63 12.42
N ASP A 27 -7.10 16.90 12.11
CA ASP A 27 -6.92 17.50 10.79
C ASP A 27 -5.82 18.57 10.72
N ASN A 28 -5.22 18.95 11.85
CA ASN A 28 -4.11 19.91 11.81
C ASN A 28 -2.84 19.30 11.20
N LEU A 29 -1.81 20.11 10.96
CA LEU A 29 -0.61 19.67 10.26
C LEU A 29 0.29 18.71 11.06
N LYS A 30 0.01 18.46 12.34
CA LYS A 30 0.70 17.48 13.17
C LYS A 30 -0.07 16.19 13.33
N GLN A 31 -1.28 16.10 12.77
CA GLN A 31 -2.23 15.02 12.96
C GLN A 31 -2.58 14.33 11.65
N LEU A 32 -3.04 13.10 11.77
CA LEU A 32 -3.64 12.27 10.72
C LEU A 32 -4.99 11.74 11.20
N PHE A 33 -5.82 11.30 10.25
CA PHE A 33 -7.08 10.65 10.57
C PHE A 33 -7.26 9.40 9.72
N TYR A 34 -7.00 8.22 10.31
CA TYR A 34 -6.99 6.92 9.63
C TYR A 34 -6.20 6.98 8.31
N PRO A 35 -4.87 7.22 8.37
CA PRO A 35 -4.04 7.16 7.18
C PRO A 35 -4.13 5.78 6.55
N TRP A 36 -4.16 5.73 5.21
CA TRP A 36 -4.37 4.48 4.49
C TRP A 36 -3.13 3.99 3.75
N SER A 37 -2.44 4.87 3.08
CA SER A 37 -1.29 4.52 2.25
C SER A 37 -0.11 5.43 2.46
N ILE A 38 1.06 4.90 2.15
CA ILE A 38 2.34 5.59 2.28
C ILE A 38 3.20 5.36 1.05
N CYS A 39 3.99 6.35 0.68
CA CYS A 39 5.21 6.18 -0.11
C CYS A 39 6.31 7.08 0.43
N VAL A 40 7.56 6.68 0.19
CA VAL A 40 8.75 7.41 0.62
C VAL A 40 9.64 7.63 -0.60
N ASP A 41 10.07 8.87 -0.82
CA ASP A 41 10.95 9.19 -1.94
C ASP A 41 12.45 9.02 -1.57
N ASN A 42 13.31 9.20 -2.55
CA ASN A 42 14.77 9.10 -2.40
C ASN A 42 15.39 10.19 -1.49
N LYS A 43 14.61 11.18 -1.07
CA LYS A 43 14.98 12.21 -0.08
C LYS A 43 14.43 11.90 1.30
N GLN A 44 13.88 10.69 1.49
CA GLN A 44 13.21 10.25 2.72
C GLN A 44 12.00 11.12 3.11
N THR A 45 11.37 11.80 2.12
CA THR A 45 10.09 12.46 2.36
C THR A 45 8.99 11.42 2.42
N VAL A 46 8.24 11.43 3.50
CA VAL A 46 7.11 10.51 3.75
C VAL A 46 5.84 11.17 3.23
N TYR A 47 5.19 10.55 2.25
CA TYR A 47 3.91 10.99 1.71
C TYR A 47 2.81 10.06 2.22
N VAL A 48 1.74 10.64 2.76
CA VAL A 48 0.67 9.88 3.41
C VAL A 48 -0.68 10.23 2.78
N ALA A 49 -1.43 9.20 2.40
CA ALA A 49 -2.85 9.35 2.10
C ALA A 49 -3.63 9.42 3.41
N ASP A 50 -3.97 10.62 3.83
CA ASP A 50 -4.70 10.94 5.07
C ASP A 50 -6.19 10.85 4.78
N GLN A 51 -6.68 9.59 4.77
CA GLN A 51 -7.93 9.16 4.15
C GLN A 51 -9.14 9.96 4.61
N PHE A 52 -9.37 10.03 5.92
CA PHE A 52 -10.57 10.69 6.47
C PHE A 52 -10.45 12.21 6.52
N ASN A 53 -9.26 12.77 6.27
CA ASN A 53 -9.06 14.20 6.03
C ASN A 53 -9.03 14.53 4.54
N HIS A 54 -9.26 13.54 3.66
CA HIS A 54 -9.41 13.72 2.20
C HIS A 54 -8.22 14.44 1.55
N ARG A 55 -6.98 14.15 1.99
CA ARG A 55 -5.79 14.88 1.57
C ARG A 55 -4.56 13.97 1.44
N ILE A 56 -3.56 14.46 0.71
CA ILE A 56 -2.20 13.94 0.72
C ILE A 56 -1.30 14.91 1.46
N VAL A 57 -0.55 14.39 2.42
CA VAL A 57 0.34 15.19 3.27
C VAL A 57 1.77 14.66 3.17
N ALA A 58 2.75 15.57 3.09
CA ALA A 58 4.17 15.24 3.08
C ALA A 58 4.83 15.60 4.40
N TRP A 59 5.66 14.70 4.92
CA TRP A 59 6.59 14.97 6.03
C TRP A 59 8.02 14.80 5.53
N LYS A 60 8.79 15.87 5.58
CA LYS A 60 10.25 15.80 5.36
C LYS A 60 10.92 15.16 6.58
N THR A 61 12.12 14.65 6.39
CA THR A 61 12.95 14.16 7.50
C THR A 61 13.02 15.23 8.60
N ASP A 62 12.84 14.81 9.85
CA ASP A 62 12.85 15.64 11.07
C ASP A 62 11.79 16.76 11.12
N ALA A 63 10.82 16.75 10.20
CA ALA A 63 9.74 17.73 10.24
C ALA A 63 8.81 17.48 11.43
N THR A 64 8.51 18.52 12.20
CA THR A 64 7.57 18.47 13.34
C THR A 64 6.10 18.58 12.92
N GLN A 65 5.86 18.86 11.63
CA GLN A 65 4.52 18.95 11.04
C GLN A 65 4.58 18.66 9.54
N GLY A 66 3.47 18.19 9.00
CA GLY A 66 3.30 17.92 7.59
C GLY A 66 3.00 19.16 6.77
N GLN A 67 3.09 18.99 5.45
CA GLN A 67 2.66 19.95 4.45
C GLN A 67 1.56 19.31 3.60
N ILE A 68 0.38 19.92 3.51
CA ILE A 68 -0.67 19.47 2.58
C ILE A 68 -0.18 19.73 1.16
N LEU A 69 -0.19 18.67 0.34
CA LEU A 69 0.17 18.75 -1.07
C LEU A 69 -1.08 18.80 -1.95
N ILE A 70 -2.08 17.98 -1.63
CA ILE A 70 -3.31 17.78 -2.41
C ILE A 70 -4.46 17.66 -1.42
N GLY A 71 -5.65 18.17 -1.79
CA GLY A 71 -6.83 18.11 -0.94
C GLY A 71 -6.94 19.24 0.09
N GLN A 72 -6.30 20.38 -0.15
CA GLN A 72 -6.35 21.55 0.74
C GLN A 72 -7.76 22.15 0.89
N TYR A 73 -8.67 21.87 -0.05
CA TYR A 73 -10.05 22.36 -0.06
C TYR A 73 -11.06 21.33 0.49
N GLY A 74 -10.56 20.32 1.22
CA GLY A 74 -11.41 19.32 1.88
C GLY A 74 -12.02 18.29 0.90
N GLN A 75 -13.04 17.60 1.41
CA GLN A 75 -13.73 16.55 0.69
C GLN A 75 -14.48 17.07 -0.53
N GLY A 76 -14.31 16.43 -1.67
CA GLY A 76 -15.07 16.76 -2.89
C GLY A 76 -14.54 16.07 -4.13
N SER A 77 -15.13 16.45 -5.28
CA SER A 77 -14.83 15.89 -6.59
C SER A 77 -14.20 16.89 -7.58
N MET A 78 -14.01 18.14 -7.16
CA MET A 78 -13.36 19.16 -8.00
C MET A 78 -11.89 18.83 -8.24
N ASP A 79 -11.24 19.56 -9.13
CA ASP A 79 -9.89 19.29 -9.60
C ASP A 79 -8.81 19.33 -8.49
N GLU A 80 -9.04 20.09 -7.42
CA GLU A 80 -8.13 20.22 -6.29
C GLU A 80 -8.60 19.47 -5.03
N GLN A 81 -9.64 18.65 -5.16
CA GLN A 81 -10.24 17.90 -4.07
C GLN A 81 -10.04 16.40 -4.23
N LEU A 82 -10.04 15.72 -3.10
CA LEU A 82 -10.06 14.27 -2.98
C LEU A 82 -11.26 13.82 -2.13
N ASN A 83 -11.62 12.55 -2.27
CA ASN A 83 -12.66 11.93 -1.47
C ASN A 83 -12.23 10.52 -1.06
N TYR A 84 -11.86 10.33 0.20
CA TYR A 84 -11.30 9.09 0.74
C TYR A 84 -10.15 8.53 -0.12
N PRO A 85 -9.03 9.27 -0.29
CA PRO A 85 -7.87 8.75 -1.02
C PRO A 85 -7.33 7.50 -0.33
N ARG A 86 -7.06 6.46 -1.14
CA ARG A 86 -6.54 5.19 -0.65
C ARG A 86 -5.10 4.99 -1.10
N LYS A 87 -4.84 4.07 -2.01
CA LYS A 87 -3.47 3.82 -2.47
C LYS A 87 -2.94 4.98 -3.30
N MET A 88 -1.71 5.35 -3.01
CA MET A 88 -0.93 6.33 -3.75
C MET A 88 0.40 5.70 -4.15
N ILE A 89 0.88 6.03 -5.34
CA ILE A 89 2.22 5.69 -5.83
C ILE A 89 2.89 6.94 -6.42
N ILE A 90 4.20 6.88 -6.53
CA ILE A 90 5.01 7.88 -7.23
C ILE A 90 5.36 7.33 -8.61
N ASP A 91 4.97 8.06 -9.65
CA ASP A 91 5.48 7.86 -11.00
C ASP A 91 6.72 8.73 -11.18
N GLU A 92 7.89 8.15 -10.94
CA GLU A 92 9.16 8.87 -11.03
C GLU A 92 9.47 9.36 -12.45
N LYS A 93 9.00 8.64 -13.48
CA LYS A 93 9.22 9.00 -14.88
C LYS A 93 8.50 10.28 -15.26
N ASN A 94 7.26 10.44 -14.81
CA ASN A 94 6.43 11.61 -15.09
C ASN A 94 6.47 12.64 -13.95
N ASP A 95 7.22 12.37 -12.88
CA ASP A 95 7.32 13.17 -11.66
C ASP A 95 5.92 13.56 -11.14
N SER A 96 5.10 12.52 -10.91
CA SER A 96 3.72 12.68 -10.48
C SER A 96 3.32 11.69 -9.39
N PHE A 97 2.30 12.06 -8.61
CA PHE A 97 1.55 11.13 -7.79
C PHE A 97 0.40 10.55 -8.60
N VAL A 98 0.18 9.24 -8.50
CA VAL A 98 -1.02 8.58 -9.01
C VAL A 98 -1.80 8.05 -7.81
N ILE A 99 -3.08 8.39 -7.72
CA ILE A 99 -3.88 8.23 -6.49
C ILE A 99 -5.21 7.58 -6.80
N CYS A 100 -5.58 6.56 -6.06
CA CYS A 100 -6.94 6.05 -5.98
C CYS A 100 -7.80 7.03 -5.18
N ASP A 101 -8.55 7.86 -5.84
CA ASP A 101 -9.55 8.76 -5.27
C ASP A 101 -10.88 8.01 -5.14
N ASN A 102 -10.89 7.09 -4.15
CA ASN A 102 -11.86 6.01 -4.04
C ASN A 102 -13.30 6.49 -3.91
N GLY A 103 -13.55 7.49 -3.05
CA GLY A 103 -14.89 8.03 -2.85
C GLY A 103 -15.48 8.73 -4.10
N ASN A 104 -14.62 9.10 -5.05
CA ASN A 104 -15.03 9.64 -6.35
C ASN A 104 -14.97 8.57 -7.47
N CYS A 105 -14.67 7.33 -7.16
CA CYS A 105 -14.57 6.23 -8.13
C CYS A 105 -13.66 6.56 -9.32
N ARG A 106 -12.50 7.20 -9.06
CA ARG A 106 -11.55 7.62 -10.10
C ARG A 106 -10.09 7.38 -9.68
N ILE A 107 -9.21 7.29 -10.67
CA ILE A 107 -7.76 7.40 -10.51
C ILE A 107 -7.33 8.74 -11.06
N VAL A 108 -6.52 9.45 -10.30
CA VAL A 108 -6.05 10.79 -10.67
C VAL A 108 -4.53 10.85 -10.63
N SER A 109 -3.95 11.63 -11.55
CA SER A 109 -2.52 11.93 -11.58
C SER A 109 -2.29 13.39 -11.19
N TRP A 110 -1.35 13.64 -10.30
CA TRP A 110 -0.93 14.98 -9.90
C TRP A 110 0.57 15.18 -10.08
N SER A 111 0.95 16.20 -10.87
CA SER A 111 2.36 16.57 -11.00
C SER A 111 2.96 16.99 -9.64
N ARG A 112 4.15 16.49 -9.33
CA ARG A 112 4.95 16.90 -8.16
C ARG A 112 5.59 18.29 -8.34
N LYS A 113 5.65 18.77 -9.58
CA LYS A 113 6.15 20.13 -9.91
C LYS A 113 5.03 21.13 -9.70
N ARG A 114 5.29 22.15 -8.88
CA ARG A 114 4.38 23.30 -8.76
C ARG A 114 4.29 24.00 -10.13
N GLN A 115 3.11 24.01 -10.72
CA GLN A 115 2.81 24.87 -11.87
C GLN A 115 2.30 26.22 -11.38
N HIS A 116 2.58 27.29 -12.13
CA HIS A 116 2.17 28.66 -11.77
C HIS A 116 0.65 28.85 -11.70
N ASN A 117 -0.14 27.94 -12.28
CA ASN A 117 -1.60 28.01 -12.40
C ASN A 117 -2.36 27.07 -11.44
N GLY A 118 -1.73 26.60 -10.36
CA GLY A 118 -2.31 25.58 -9.47
C GLY A 118 -1.95 24.15 -9.89
N ILE A 119 -2.06 23.23 -8.94
CA ILE A 119 -1.83 21.80 -9.20
C ILE A 119 -3.20 21.20 -9.51
N ILE A 120 -3.50 20.99 -10.78
CA ILE A 120 -4.74 20.36 -11.24
C ILE A 120 -4.50 18.87 -11.38
N GLY A 121 -5.37 18.05 -10.78
CA GLY A 121 -5.34 16.60 -10.95
C GLY A 121 -5.91 16.21 -12.31
N GLU A 122 -5.17 15.43 -13.09
CA GLU A 122 -5.67 14.82 -14.31
C GLU A 122 -6.38 13.51 -13.98
N ILE A 123 -7.62 13.35 -14.42
CA ILE A 123 -8.37 12.09 -14.29
C ILE A 123 -7.86 11.14 -15.36
N ILE A 124 -7.23 10.03 -14.94
CA ILE A 124 -6.68 9.02 -15.85
C ILE A 124 -7.55 7.77 -15.96
N MET A 125 -8.49 7.57 -15.03
CA MET A 125 -9.49 6.50 -15.09
C MET A 125 -10.72 6.88 -14.27
N THR A 126 -11.90 6.47 -14.71
CA THR A 126 -13.20 6.65 -14.03
C THR A 126 -13.93 5.33 -13.87
N ASN A 127 -15.00 5.33 -13.06
CA ASN A 127 -15.85 4.15 -12.81
C ASN A 127 -15.08 2.94 -12.25
N ILE A 128 -14.14 3.20 -11.35
CA ILE A 128 -13.30 2.20 -10.70
C ILE A 128 -13.43 2.30 -9.18
N ASP A 129 -13.75 1.21 -8.50
CA ASP A 129 -13.64 1.12 -7.04
C ASP A 129 -12.22 0.70 -6.67
N GLY A 130 -11.27 1.63 -6.90
CA GLY A 130 -9.85 1.39 -6.80
C GLY A 130 -9.37 1.39 -5.35
N TRP A 131 -8.77 0.27 -4.91
CA TRP A 131 -8.22 0.12 -3.57
C TRP A 131 -6.69 0.01 -3.57
N GLY A 132 -6.15 -0.87 -4.39
CA GLY A 132 -4.72 -1.03 -4.62
C GLY A 132 -4.31 -0.44 -5.97
N LEU A 133 -3.09 0.06 -6.03
CA LEU A 133 -2.49 0.63 -7.22
C LEU A 133 -1.01 0.27 -7.25
N ALA A 134 -0.54 -0.17 -8.41
CA ALA A 134 0.87 -0.42 -8.67
C ALA A 134 1.23 0.01 -10.10
N MET A 135 2.50 0.14 -10.39
CA MET A 135 3.02 0.43 -11.73
C MET A 135 4.24 -0.45 -12.01
N ASP A 136 4.32 -0.99 -13.22
CA ASP A 136 5.53 -1.71 -13.67
C ASP A 136 6.55 -0.78 -14.34
N LYS A 137 7.75 -1.34 -14.62
CA LYS A 137 8.84 -0.60 -15.28
C LYS A 137 8.52 -0.15 -16.71
N GLU A 138 7.55 -0.80 -17.37
CA GLU A 138 7.10 -0.43 -18.71
C GLU A 138 6.09 0.74 -18.68
N GLY A 139 5.63 1.13 -17.48
CA GLY A 139 4.68 2.21 -17.26
C GLY A 139 3.23 1.79 -17.41
N TYR A 140 2.94 0.49 -17.25
CA TYR A 140 1.58 0.03 -17.07
C TYR A 140 1.14 0.20 -15.63
N PHE A 141 -0.05 0.73 -15.44
CA PHE A 141 -0.72 0.80 -14.15
C PHE A 141 -1.58 -0.43 -13.94
N TYR A 142 -1.61 -0.87 -12.70
CA TYR A 142 -2.45 -1.97 -12.22
C TYR A 142 -3.33 -1.43 -11.10
N VAL A 143 -4.63 -1.71 -11.14
CA VAL A 143 -5.57 -1.30 -10.11
C VAL A 143 -6.45 -2.49 -9.70
N SER A 144 -6.68 -2.64 -8.40
CA SER A 144 -7.69 -3.56 -7.90
C SER A 144 -9.07 -2.92 -7.96
N ASP A 145 -10.03 -3.57 -8.65
CA ASP A 145 -11.44 -3.21 -8.65
C ASP A 145 -12.18 -4.07 -7.64
N LEU A 146 -12.50 -3.47 -6.49
CA LEU A 146 -13.14 -4.22 -5.41
C LEU A 146 -14.54 -4.72 -5.77
N ARG A 147 -15.31 -3.93 -6.52
CA ARG A 147 -16.68 -4.32 -6.92
C ARG A 147 -16.71 -5.45 -7.91
N LYS A 148 -15.68 -5.56 -8.75
CA LYS A 148 -15.60 -6.59 -9.79
C LYS A 148 -14.75 -7.77 -9.41
N HIS A 149 -14.05 -7.70 -8.25
CA HIS A 149 -13.15 -8.75 -7.78
C HIS A 149 -12.09 -9.11 -8.83
N GLU A 150 -11.45 -8.07 -9.41
CA GLU A 150 -10.47 -8.23 -10.48
C GLU A 150 -9.33 -7.22 -10.37
N ILE A 151 -8.21 -7.52 -11.03
CA ILE A 151 -7.11 -6.59 -11.24
C ILE A 151 -7.13 -6.18 -12.71
N ARG A 152 -7.14 -4.88 -12.97
CA ARG A 152 -7.05 -4.29 -14.29
C ARG A 152 -5.71 -3.67 -14.52
N ARG A 153 -5.23 -3.81 -15.76
CA ARG A 153 -4.00 -3.17 -16.24
C ARG A 153 -4.34 -2.23 -17.40
N TRP A 154 -3.70 -1.08 -17.42
CA TRP A 154 -3.78 -0.12 -18.54
C TRP A 154 -2.52 0.75 -18.60
N LYS A 155 -2.36 1.49 -19.66
CA LYS A 155 -1.33 2.50 -19.82
C LYS A 155 -1.98 3.82 -20.25
N ILE A 156 -1.46 4.96 -19.80
CA ILE A 156 -1.95 6.28 -20.21
C ILE A 156 -1.89 6.38 -21.74
N GLY A 157 -3.01 6.76 -22.35
CA GLY A 157 -3.19 6.81 -23.82
C GLY A 157 -3.78 5.55 -24.44
N GLU A 158 -3.88 4.43 -23.71
CA GLU A 158 -4.62 3.25 -24.18
C GLU A 158 -6.13 3.45 -24.06
N LYS A 159 -6.90 2.93 -25.04
CA LYS A 159 -8.36 3.07 -25.06
C LYS A 159 -9.09 2.07 -24.16
N LYS A 160 -8.42 1.01 -23.72
CA LYS A 160 -9.04 -0.08 -22.95
C LYS A 160 -8.09 -0.63 -21.91
N GLU A 161 -8.63 -0.83 -20.73
CA GLU A 161 -8.01 -1.65 -19.68
C GLU A 161 -8.17 -3.15 -19.99
N THR A 162 -7.26 -3.94 -19.48
CA THR A 162 -7.26 -5.41 -19.60
C THR A 162 -7.34 -6.02 -18.20
N VAL A 163 -8.27 -6.97 -17.98
CA VAL A 163 -8.31 -7.79 -16.77
C VAL A 163 -7.13 -8.76 -16.83
N VAL A 164 -6.29 -8.75 -15.79
CA VAL A 164 -5.04 -9.54 -15.71
C VAL A 164 -5.02 -10.54 -14.57
N ALA A 165 -5.94 -10.43 -13.61
CA ALA A 165 -6.15 -11.41 -12.55
C ALA A 165 -7.59 -11.31 -12.01
N GLY A 166 -8.18 -12.42 -11.58
CA GLY A 166 -9.56 -12.46 -11.12
C GLY A 166 -10.58 -12.27 -12.24
N GLY A 167 -11.69 -11.57 -11.95
CA GLY A 167 -12.77 -11.30 -12.91
C GLY A 167 -13.76 -12.46 -13.10
N ASN A 168 -13.62 -13.52 -12.31
CA ASN A 168 -14.52 -14.69 -12.32
C ASN A 168 -15.53 -14.66 -11.15
N GLY A 169 -15.86 -13.45 -10.70
CA GLY A 169 -16.78 -13.20 -9.60
C GLY A 169 -16.15 -13.34 -8.22
N LEU A 170 -16.96 -13.08 -7.20
CA LEU A 170 -16.60 -13.24 -5.79
C LEU A 170 -16.41 -14.71 -5.45
N GLY A 171 -15.29 -15.07 -4.84
CA GLY A 171 -15.07 -16.45 -4.37
C GLY A 171 -13.66 -16.68 -3.82
N ASP A 172 -13.36 -17.94 -3.56
CA ASP A 172 -12.11 -18.42 -2.95
C ASP A 172 -11.29 -19.34 -3.86
N ARG A 173 -11.79 -19.66 -5.06
CA ARG A 173 -11.02 -20.42 -6.04
C ARG A 173 -9.73 -19.70 -6.43
N LEU A 174 -8.83 -20.39 -7.11
CA LEU A 174 -7.54 -19.81 -7.52
C LEU A 174 -7.69 -18.77 -8.65
N ASP A 175 -8.82 -18.72 -9.33
CA ASP A 175 -9.17 -17.74 -10.36
C ASP A 175 -10.12 -16.64 -9.84
N GLN A 176 -10.36 -16.56 -8.52
CA GLN A 176 -11.28 -15.64 -7.88
C GLN A 176 -10.63 -14.86 -6.73
N PHE A 177 -11.24 -13.74 -6.38
CA PHE A 177 -10.93 -12.95 -5.19
C PHE A 177 -12.17 -12.71 -4.32
N ARG A 178 -11.91 -12.47 -3.04
CA ARG A 178 -12.86 -11.91 -2.10
C ARG A 178 -12.28 -10.62 -1.51
N GLY A 179 -12.40 -9.53 -2.24
CA GLY A 179 -11.82 -8.25 -1.86
C GLY A 179 -10.32 -8.16 -2.14
N PRO A 180 -9.91 -7.97 -3.41
CA PRO A 180 -8.53 -7.68 -3.75
C PRO A 180 -8.20 -6.26 -3.30
N TYR A 181 -7.41 -6.09 -2.23
CA TYR A 181 -7.13 -4.78 -1.66
C TYR A 181 -5.83 -4.19 -2.22
N HIS A 182 -4.70 -4.68 -1.80
CA HIS A 182 -3.40 -4.18 -2.25
C HIS A 182 -2.80 -5.05 -3.34
N ILE A 183 -2.00 -4.42 -4.19
CA ILE A 183 -1.26 -5.07 -5.27
C ILE A 183 0.21 -4.64 -5.24
N PHE A 184 1.06 -5.58 -5.60
CA PHE A 184 2.46 -5.36 -5.95
C PHE A 184 2.73 -6.04 -7.29
N VAL A 185 3.59 -5.45 -8.13
CA VAL A 185 3.98 -6.03 -9.43
C VAL A 185 5.49 -6.13 -9.46
N ASP A 186 6.01 -7.35 -9.71
CA ASP A 186 7.44 -7.61 -9.81
C ASP A 186 8.00 -7.27 -11.21
N GLU A 187 9.31 -7.41 -11.38
CA GLU A 187 9.99 -7.12 -12.63
C GLU A 187 9.59 -8.02 -13.79
N GLU A 188 9.08 -9.22 -13.48
CA GLU A 188 8.57 -10.21 -14.44
C GLU A 188 7.09 -9.97 -14.78
N GLN A 189 6.51 -8.88 -14.26
CA GLN A 189 5.10 -8.53 -14.35
C GLN A 189 4.18 -9.57 -13.71
N SER A 190 4.69 -10.32 -12.71
CA SER A 190 3.81 -11.10 -11.84
C SER A 190 3.11 -10.18 -10.86
N ILE A 191 1.85 -10.44 -10.61
CA ILE A 191 0.98 -9.63 -9.77
C ILE A 191 0.79 -10.35 -8.44
N TYR A 192 1.14 -9.70 -7.35
CA TYR A 192 0.83 -10.16 -6.00
C TYR A 192 -0.38 -9.38 -5.49
N VAL A 193 -1.35 -10.07 -4.91
CA VAL A 193 -2.62 -9.48 -4.50
C VAL A 193 -2.96 -9.89 -3.08
N SER A 194 -3.23 -8.94 -2.21
CA SER A 194 -3.86 -9.21 -0.92
C SER A 194 -5.34 -9.53 -1.14
N ASP A 195 -5.67 -10.80 -1.15
CA ASP A 195 -7.04 -11.32 -1.22
C ASP A 195 -7.65 -11.31 0.19
N ASN A 196 -7.99 -10.11 0.61
CA ASN A 196 -8.25 -9.71 1.99
C ASN A 196 -9.29 -10.58 2.69
N GLY A 197 -10.45 -10.78 2.06
CA GLY A 197 -11.55 -11.57 2.63
C GLY A 197 -11.34 -13.09 2.57
N ASN A 198 -10.30 -13.56 1.87
CA ASN A 198 -9.87 -14.96 1.88
C ASN A 198 -8.61 -15.17 2.74
N HIS A 199 -8.13 -14.14 3.43
CA HIS A 199 -7.01 -14.21 4.38
C HIS A 199 -5.75 -14.82 3.74
N ARG A 200 -5.43 -14.42 2.49
CA ARG A 200 -4.30 -14.93 1.72
C ARG A 200 -3.65 -13.84 0.86
N VAL A 201 -2.41 -14.10 0.43
CA VAL A 201 -1.78 -13.38 -0.68
C VAL A 201 -1.65 -14.34 -1.85
N MET A 202 -2.09 -13.88 -3.01
CA MET A 202 -2.07 -14.63 -4.26
C MET A 202 -1.03 -14.04 -5.21
N LYS A 203 -0.36 -14.90 -6.00
CA LYS A 203 0.54 -14.50 -7.10
C LYS A 203 -0.04 -14.97 -8.44
N TRP A 204 -0.16 -14.06 -9.41
CA TRP A 204 -0.41 -14.36 -10.81
C TRP A 204 0.85 -14.07 -11.63
N THR A 205 1.39 -15.08 -12.29
CA THR A 205 2.42 -14.86 -13.31
C THR A 205 1.79 -14.24 -14.55
N LYS A 206 2.57 -13.51 -15.33
CA LYS A 206 2.08 -12.83 -16.54
C LYS A 206 1.32 -13.78 -17.46
N GLY A 207 0.06 -13.47 -17.72
CA GLY A 207 -0.81 -14.26 -18.61
C GLY A 207 -1.41 -15.53 -17.99
N ALA A 208 -1.18 -15.82 -16.72
CA ALA A 208 -1.80 -16.95 -16.04
C ALA A 208 -3.33 -16.79 -15.96
N LYS A 209 -4.07 -17.89 -16.04
CA LYS A 209 -5.53 -17.91 -15.90
C LYS A 209 -5.98 -18.00 -14.44
N GLU A 210 -5.13 -18.50 -13.58
CA GLU A 210 -5.33 -18.63 -12.16
C GLU A 210 -4.05 -18.28 -11.41
N GLY A 211 -4.18 -17.86 -10.15
CA GLY A 211 -3.06 -17.59 -9.28
C GLY A 211 -2.66 -18.77 -8.42
N ILE A 212 -1.58 -18.60 -7.69
CA ILE A 212 -1.15 -19.51 -6.62
C ILE A 212 -1.18 -18.78 -5.29
N VAL A 213 -1.49 -19.47 -4.20
CA VAL A 213 -1.35 -18.93 -2.83
C VAL A 213 0.13 -18.90 -2.47
N VAL A 214 0.63 -17.73 -2.07
CA VAL A 214 2.05 -17.52 -1.71
C VAL A 214 2.25 -17.12 -0.24
N ALA A 215 1.16 -16.78 0.47
CA ALA A 215 1.16 -16.56 1.91
C ALA A 215 -0.26 -16.71 2.48
N GLY A 216 -0.38 -17.22 3.70
CA GLY A 216 -1.69 -17.47 4.33
C GLY A 216 -2.47 -18.57 3.62
N GLY A 217 -3.80 -18.43 3.57
CA GLY A 217 -4.69 -19.38 2.88
C GLY A 217 -5.12 -20.60 3.73
N HIS A 218 -4.74 -20.62 5.00
CA HIS A 218 -5.16 -21.64 5.98
C HIS A 218 -6.27 -21.14 6.90
N GLY A 219 -7.18 -20.31 6.35
CA GLY A 219 -8.24 -19.64 7.10
C GLY A 219 -7.74 -18.40 7.84
N GLN A 220 -8.69 -17.69 8.47
CA GLN A 220 -8.40 -16.54 9.31
C GLN A 220 -7.76 -17.00 10.62
N GLY A 221 -6.66 -16.37 11.01
CA GLY A 221 -6.02 -16.66 12.30
C GLY A 221 -4.71 -15.88 12.49
N ASN A 222 -4.04 -16.14 13.59
CA ASN A 222 -2.80 -15.49 13.98
C ASN A 222 -1.57 -16.43 13.99
N ASP A 223 -1.75 -17.71 13.65
CA ASP A 223 -0.63 -18.62 13.47
C ASP A 223 0.30 -18.13 12.35
N LEU A 224 1.55 -18.61 12.32
CA LEU A 224 2.51 -18.19 11.31
C LEU A 224 2.18 -18.71 9.90
N THR A 225 1.27 -19.67 9.78
CA THR A 225 0.70 -20.14 8.50
C THR A 225 -0.55 -19.36 8.08
N GLN A 226 -1.06 -18.49 8.93
CA GLN A 226 -2.34 -17.78 8.76
C GLN A 226 -2.14 -16.27 8.64
N LEU A 227 -3.14 -15.62 8.05
CA LEU A 227 -3.30 -14.17 7.99
C LEU A 227 -4.70 -13.77 8.46
N SER A 228 -4.86 -12.51 8.84
CA SER A 228 -6.15 -11.94 9.19
C SER A 228 -6.36 -10.59 8.51
N TYR A 229 -7.16 -10.58 7.44
CA TYR A 229 -7.41 -9.41 6.60
C TYR A 229 -6.13 -8.71 6.14
N PRO A 230 -5.26 -9.39 5.37
CA PRO A 230 -4.02 -8.80 4.86
C PRO A 230 -4.30 -7.57 4.00
N GLN A 231 -3.49 -6.54 4.17
CA GLN A 231 -3.59 -5.26 3.49
C GLN A 231 -2.36 -5.01 2.61
N GLY A 232 -1.55 -4.02 2.91
CA GLY A 232 -0.35 -3.65 2.17
C GLY A 232 0.61 -4.82 1.97
N ILE A 233 1.17 -4.90 0.78
CA ILE A 233 2.20 -5.89 0.41
C ILE A 233 3.34 -5.22 -0.33
N VAL A 234 4.55 -5.68 -0.04
CA VAL A 234 5.77 -5.36 -0.80
C VAL A 234 6.54 -6.67 -0.99
N VAL A 235 7.15 -6.83 -2.14
CA VAL A 235 8.01 -7.98 -2.45
C VAL A 235 9.41 -7.47 -2.75
N ASP A 236 10.42 -8.04 -2.11
CA ASP A 236 11.81 -7.69 -2.36
C ASP A 236 12.41 -8.45 -3.56
N GLU A 237 13.64 -8.12 -3.94
CA GLU A 237 14.35 -8.72 -5.07
C GLU A 237 14.61 -10.24 -4.88
N LEU A 238 14.56 -10.74 -3.64
CA LEU A 238 14.70 -12.16 -3.33
C LEU A 238 13.36 -12.91 -3.41
N GLY A 239 12.26 -12.20 -3.66
CA GLY A 239 10.92 -12.74 -3.67
C GLY A 239 10.33 -12.91 -2.26
N THR A 240 10.91 -12.29 -1.23
CA THR A 240 10.32 -12.24 0.12
C THR A 240 9.13 -11.30 0.11
N ILE A 241 8.00 -11.78 0.60
CA ILE A 241 6.75 -11.01 0.66
C ILE A 241 6.59 -10.42 2.06
N TYR A 242 6.49 -9.10 2.17
CA TYR A 242 6.18 -8.40 3.41
C TYR A 242 4.72 -7.97 3.39
N ILE A 243 3.98 -8.23 4.48
CA ILE A 243 2.53 -8.12 4.52
C ILE A 243 2.09 -7.37 5.78
N ALA A 244 1.26 -6.36 5.62
CA ALA A 244 0.50 -5.80 6.73
C ALA A 244 -0.65 -6.76 7.09
N ASP A 245 -0.44 -7.58 8.10
CA ASP A 245 -1.41 -8.54 8.65
C ASP A 245 -2.34 -7.79 9.62
N CYS A 246 -3.27 -7.06 9.03
CA CYS A 246 -3.96 -5.92 9.59
C CYS A 246 -4.67 -6.23 10.91
N HIS A 247 -5.50 -7.28 10.94
CA HIS A 247 -6.27 -7.63 12.14
C HIS A 247 -5.45 -8.42 13.18
N ASN A 248 -4.23 -8.83 12.85
CA ASN A 248 -3.27 -9.37 13.79
C ASN A 248 -2.27 -8.29 14.27
N HIS A 249 -2.45 -7.03 13.87
CA HIS A 249 -1.68 -5.87 14.35
C HIS A 249 -0.16 -6.03 14.17
N ARG A 250 0.28 -6.65 13.05
CA ARG A 250 1.68 -6.99 12.80
C ARG A 250 2.07 -6.80 11.35
N ILE A 251 3.37 -6.65 11.10
CA ILE A 251 3.97 -6.88 9.78
C ILE A 251 4.64 -8.23 9.82
N VAL A 252 4.33 -9.08 8.84
CA VAL A 252 4.93 -10.40 8.68
C VAL A 252 5.65 -10.49 7.35
N ARG A 253 6.60 -11.43 7.25
CA ARG A 253 7.24 -11.77 5.98
C ARG A 253 7.13 -13.26 5.70
N TRP A 254 6.96 -13.59 4.44
CA TRP A 254 7.11 -14.94 3.88
C TRP A 254 8.32 -14.97 2.96
N LEU A 255 9.29 -15.81 3.26
CA LEU A 255 10.38 -16.10 2.33
C LEU A 255 9.81 -16.81 1.09
N LYS A 256 10.50 -16.68 -0.04
CA LYS A 256 10.09 -17.37 -1.27
C LYS A 256 9.96 -18.86 -0.99
N GLU A 257 8.81 -19.45 -1.37
CA GLU A 257 8.46 -20.87 -1.19
C GLU A 257 8.32 -21.32 0.28
N ALA A 258 8.34 -20.40 1.26
CA ALA A 258 8.11 -20.80 2.64
C ALA A 258 6.64 -21.16 2.88
N THR A 259 6.42 -22.15 3.75
CA THR A 259 5.08 -22.59 4.16
C THR A 259 4.51 -21.80 5.32
N GLU A 260 5.36 -21.04 6.02
CA GLU A 260 4.99 -20.17 7.14
C GLU A 260 5.73 -18.85 7.08
N GLY A 261 5.14 -17.84 7.67
CA GLY A 261 5.72 -16.50 7.81
C GLY A 261 6.55 -16.34 9.07
N SER A 262 7.15 -15.17 9.21
CA SER A 262 7.77 -14.73 10.47
C SER A 262 7.37 -13.29 10.76
N VAL A 263 7.20 -12.96 12.04
CA VAL A 263 6.87 -11.60 12.47
C VAL A 263 8.10 -10.70 12.28
N VAL A 264 7.89 -9.55 11.65
CA VAL A 264 8.91 -8.51 11.45
C VAL A 264 8.82 -7.48 12.58
N VAL A 265 7.65 -6.87 12.75
CA VAL A 265 7.35 -5.89 13.80
C VAL A 265 5.88 -5.99 14.21
N GLY A 266 5.56 -5.53 15.42
CA GLY A 266 4.23 -5.65 16.00
C GLY A 266 3.93 -7.08 16.45
N GLY A 267 2.67 -7.39 16.61
CA GLY A 267 2.20 -8.74 16.98
C GLY A 267 1.32 -8.70 18.22
N ASP A 268 1.49 -9.57 19.14
CA ASP A 268 0.68 -10.04 20.25
C ASP A 268 -0.44 -9.12 20.79
N ILE A 269 -0.24 -7.80 20.81
CA ILE A 269 -1.20 -6.84 21.38
C ILE A 269 -1.27 -5.59 20.51
N ARG A 270 -2.48 -5.19 20.14
CA ARG A 270 -2.71 -3.86 19.57
C ARG A 270 -2.40 -2.78 20.61
N GLY A 271 -1.79 -1.68 20.20
CA GLY A 271 -1.48 -0.61 21.16
C GLY A 271 -0.78 0.58 20.51
N GLU A 272 -0.47 1.58 21.34
CA GLU A 272 0.13 2.85 20.91
C GLU A 272 1.64 2.93 21.19
N LEU A 273 2.21 1.94 21.89
CA LEU A 273 3.66 1.92 22.18
C LEU A 273 4.47 1.86 20.88
N SER A 274 5.73 2.19 20.94
CA SER A 274 6.63 2.24 19.77
C SER A 274 6.88 0.88 19.12
N ASN A 275 6.64 -0.23 19.82
CA ASN A 275 6.71 -1.60 19.33
C ASN A 275 5.35 -2.22 19.04
N HIS A 276 4.27 -1.46 19.16
CA HIS A 276 2.91 -1.91 18.84
C HIS A 276 2.42 -1.27 17.54
N LEU A 277 1.53 -1.98 16.86
CA LEU A 277 0.74 -1.49 15.74
C LEU A 277 -0.75 -1.65 16.06
N ASN A 278 -1.59 -0.88 15.35
CA ASN A 278 -3.03 -0.94 15.49
C ASN A 278 -3.69 -0.81 14.11
N PHE A 279 -4.12 -1.93 13.54
CA PHE A 279 -4.62 -2.04 12.16
C PHE A 279 -3.65 -1.44 11.14
N PRO A 280 -2.44 -2.03 10.95
CA PRO A 280 -1.54 -1.56 9.89
C PRO A 280 -2.18 -1.79 8.52
N HIS A 281 -2.26 -0.72 7.71
CA HIS A 281 -2.90 -0.78 6.39
C HIS A 281 -1.91 -0.84 5.23
N ASP A 282 -0.76 -0.19 5.33
CA ASP A 282 0.24 -0.19 4.26
C ASP A 282 1.65 -0.21 4.83
N LEU A 283 2.60 -0.59 4.01
CA LEU A 283 4.03 -0.57 4.33
C LEU A 283 4.86 -0.24 3.10
N CYS A 284 6.03 0.31 3.31
CA CYS A 284 7.05 0.48 2.28
C CYS A 284 8.44 0.46 2.89
N PHE A 285 9.46 0.36 2.03
CA PHE A 285 10.87 0.50 2.41
C PHE A 285 11.46 1.75 1.78
N ASP A 286 12.42 2.38 2.48
CA ASP A 286 13.30 3.38 1.87
C ASP A 286 14.55 2.71 1.25
N GLN A 287 15.42 3.50 0.65
CA GLN A 287 16.66 3.01 0.02
C GLN A 287 17.66 2.39 1.00
N GLU A 288 17.52 2.68 2.30
CA GLU A 288 18.34 2.11 3.38
C GLU A 288 17.70 0.84 3.97
N ASN A 289 16.62 0.32 3.35
CA ASN A 289 15.82 -0.80 3.83
C ASN A 289 15.14 -0.57 5.20
N ASN A 290 14.97 0.68 5.62
CA ASN A 290 14.13 0.94 6.78
C ASN A 290 12.67 0.66 6.41
N LEU A 291 11.95 -0.02 7.32
CA LEU A 291 10.54 -0.34 7.16
C LEU A 291 9.69 0.83 7.67
N TYR A 292 8.74 1.27 6.86
CA TYR A 292 7.70 2.20 7.27
C TYR A 292 6.36 1.46 7.29
N ALA A 293 5.58 1.67 8.35
CA ALA A 293 4.26 1.08 8.51
C ALA A 293 3.22 2.16 8.78
N VAL A 294 2.12 2.11 8.04
CA VAL A 294 0.93 2.94 8.31
C VAL A 294 0.17 2.31 9.47
N ASP A 295 0.29 2.90 10.64
CA ASP A 295 -0.34 2.49 11.88
C ASP A 295 -1.68 3.22 12.04
N SER A 296 -2.68 2.76 11.25
CA SER A 296 -3.87 3.54 10.88
C SER A 296 -4.75 3.93 12.06
N ALA A 297 -5.04 3.00 12.95
CA ALA A 297 -5.90 3.29 14.10
C ALA A 297 -5.18 4.05 15.23
N ASN A 298 -3.85 4.19 15.13
CA ASN A 298 -3.06 5.09 15.98
C ASN A 298 -2.76 6.41 15.27
N HIS A 299 -3.33 6.64 14.08
CA HIS A 299 -3.25 7.91 13.36
C HIS A 299 -1.81 8.38 13.12
N ARG A 300 -0.91 7.43 12.76
CA ARG A 300 0.52 7.69 12.58
C ARG A 300 1.17 6.81 11.51
N VAL A 301 2.38 7.20 11.15
CA VAL A 301 3.33 6.36 10.43
C VAL A 301 4.53 6.11 11.33
N GLN A 302 4.93 4.85 11.45
CA GLN A 302 6.13 4.45 12.19
C GLN A 302 7.24 4.01 11.23
N LYS A 303 8.48 4.42 11.51
CA LYS A 303 9.70 3.96 10.86
C LYS A 303 10.45 3.01 11.79
N PHE A 304 10.79 1.84 11.30
CA PHE A 304 11.61 0.84 11.97
C PHE A 304 12.95 0.74 11.23
N SER A 305 14.03 1.15 11.90
CA SER A 305 15.35 1.14 11.29
C SER A 305 15.85 -0.29 11.06
N HIS A 306 16.46 -0.51 9.91
CA HIS A 306 17.20 -1.72 9.60
C HIS A 306 18.51 -1.77 10.43
N PHE A 307 18.97 -2.99 10.81
CA PHE A 307 20.25 -3.18 11.53
C PHE A 307 21.43 -3.17 10.58
#